data_a9250529ee63f4088654854e9d897fdb
#
_entry.id   a9250529ee63f4088654854e9d897fdb
#
_cell.length_a   1.000
_cell.length_b   1.000
_cell.length_c   1.000
_cell.angle_alpha   90.00
_cell.angle_beta   90.00
_cell.angle_gamma   90.00
#
_symmetry.space_group_name_H-M   'P 1'
#
loop_
_entity.id
_entity.type
_entity.pdbx_description
1 polymer ?
#
loop_
_entity_poly.entity_id
_entity_poly.type
_entity_poly.pdbx_seq_one_letter_code
_entity_poly.pdbx_strand_id
1 'polypeptide(L)'
;MFGKQFAYMVWGISDDKKIVGTNFKPQSKKVNGGEPFISWVERNLDPKIILTFETFKFDNIYVVALIIQMTAGRPVEFNGQRYIRSGSSIKNLNDYPEKERELWRSFDSRTFEREFAKTNCTKEEIISLLDIETYKKMLNYPDGSNIDDLINYMENDFLIEKFGNKYNITNLGAYTFAKDLIHFEKLSSHAIRVIRYKGNNKLSALADTTARKGVVVGFEGLLSYITQHLPL
;
A
#
# COMPACT_ATOMS: atom_id res chain seq x y z
N MET A 1 -3.74 16.40 -12.04
CA MET A 1 -2.96 15.14 -12.02
C MET A 1 -2.79 14.58 -10.60
N PHE A 2 -3.32 15.26 -9.59
CA PHE A 2 -3.31 14.82 -8.20
C PHE A 2 -4.35 13.72 -7.99
N GLY A 3 -4.07 12.77 -7.09
CA GLY A 3 -4.99 11.67 -6.74
C GLY A 3 -4.79 10.35 -7.48
N LYS A 4 -3.82 10.24 -8.40
CA LYS A 4 -3.40 8.94 -8.93
C LYS A 4 -2.37 8.31 -7.99
N GLN A 5 -2.55 7.04 -7.70
CA GLN A 5 -1.69 6.32 -6.76
C GLN A 5 -0.31 6.02 -7.33
N PHE A 6 -0.17 5.98 -8.66
CA PHE A 6 1.06 5.66 -9.37
C PHE A 6 1.37 6.67 -10.46
N ALA A 7 2.67 6.89 -10.67
CA ALA A 7 3.21 7.55 -11.84
C ALA A 7 4.23 6.61 -12.50
N TYR A 8 4.43 6.79 -13.81
CA TYR A 8 5.35 5.97 -14.58
C TYR A 8 6.34 6.85 -15.32
N MET A 9 7.61 6.46 -15.30
CA MET A 9 8.63 6.99 -16.20
C MET A 9 9.14 5.84 -17.06
N VAL A 10 9.10 6.01 -18.38
CA VAL A 10 9.37 4.92 -19.31
C VAL A 10 10.50 5.31 -20.24
N TRP A 11 11.45 4.40 -20.44
CA TRP A 11 12.54 4.50 -21.41
C TRP A 11 12.35 3.46 -22.50
N GLY A 12 12.57 3.85 -23.75
CA GLY A 12 12.44 2.98 -24.91
C GLY A 12 11.11 3.12 -25.65
N ILE A 13 10.34 4.18 -25.35
CA ILE A 13 9.16 4.57 -26.12
C ILE A 13 9.37 5.99 -26.63
N SER A 14 9.14 6.21 -27.95
CA SER A 14 9.22 7.53 -28.58
C SER A 14 7.98 8.38 -28.27
N ASP A 15 8.04 9.68 -28.57
CA ASP A 15 6.91 10.62 -28.41
C ASP A 15 5.71 10.21 -29.28
N ASP A 16 5.94 9.53 -30.41
CA ASP A 16 4.90 8.94 -31.29
C ASP A 16 4.32 7.63 -30.71
N LYS A 17 4.66 7.27 -29.47
CA LYS A 17 4.21 6.04 -28.79
C LYS A 17 4.69 4.74 -29.46
N LYS A 18 5.79 4.77 -30.21
CA LYS A 18 6.40 3.58 -30.80
C LYS A 18 7.47 3.00 -29.89
N ILE A 19 7.57 1.67 -29.83
CA ILE A 19 8.62 0.98 -29.10
C ILE A 19 9.92 1.11 -29.91
N VAL A 20 10.88 1.86 -29.37
CA VAL A 20 12.21 2.09 -30.01
C VAL A 20 13.34 1.42 -29.23
N GLY A 21 13.05 0.97 -28.02
CA GLY A 21 14.00 0.29 -27.15
C GLY A 21 14.95 1.23 -26.39
N THR A 22 15.63 0.66 -25.40
CA THR A 22 16.61 1.39 -24.58
C THR A 22 17.74 0.46 -24.14
N ASN A 23 18.94 1.05 -24.02
CA ASN A 23 20.10 0.41 -23.37
C ASN A 23 20.23 0.80 -21.89
N PHE A 24 19.26 1.50 -21.34
CA PHE A 24 19.25 1.90 -19.93
C PHE A 24 19.09 0.67 -19.02
N LYS A 25 20.07 0.44 -18.15
CA LYS A 25 20.07 -0.65 -17.17
C LYS A 25 20.20 -0.05 -15.77
N PRO A 26 19.11 0.27 -15.10
CA PRO A 26 19.15 0.99 -13.81
C PRO A 26 19.94 0.24 -12.73
N GLN A 27 19.87 -1.10 -12.69
CA GLN A 27 20.55 -1.92 -11.69
C GLN A 27 22.08 -1.89 -11.80
N SER A 28 22.60 -1.73 -13.01
CA SER A 28 24.06 -1.70 -13.28
C SER A 28 24.62 -0.30 -13.50
N LYS A 29 23.72 0.70 -13.63
CA LYS A 29 24.14 2.10 -13.83
C LYS A 29 24.80 2.67 -12.58
N LYS A 30 25.91 3.37 -12.77
CA LYS A 30 26.62 4.12 -11.74
C LYS A 30 26.56 5.61 -12.05
N VAL A 31 26.55 6.42 -11.01
CA VAL A 31 26.70 7.88 -11.07
C VAL A 31 28.15 8.29 -10.80
N ASN A 32 28.43 9.60 -10.85
CA ASN A 32 29.75 10.14 -10.56
C ASN A 32 30.26 9.63 -9.20
N GLY A 33 31.51 9.18 -9.17
CA GLY A 33 32.10 8.57 -7.96
C GLY A 33 31.86 7.06 -7.81
N GLY A 34 31.16 6.41 -8.78
CA GLY A 34 30.99 4.96 -8.80
C GLY A 34 29.81 4.45 -7.95
N GLU A 35 29.03 5.34 -7.34
CA GLU A 35 27.85 4.98 -6.56
C GLU A 35 26.78 4.37 -7.47
N PRO A 36 26.06 3.28 -7.06
CA PRO A 36 24.93 2.75 -7.79
C PRO A 36 23.83 3.80 -7.99
N PHE A 37 23.29 3.91 -9.20
CA PHE A 37 22.30 4.92 -9.57
C PHE A 37 21.06 4.89 -8.66
N ILE A 38 20.51 3.69 -8.37
CA ILE A 38 19.31 3.54 -7.55
C ILE A 38 19.58 4.07 -6.14
N SER A 39 20.69 3.66 -5.51
CA SER A 39 21.08 4.11 -4.16
C SER A 39 21.29 5.62 -4.10
N TRP A 40 21.88 6.20 -5.16
CA TRP A 40 22.05 7.64 -5.26
C TRP A 40 20.71 8.37 -5.32
N VAL A 41 19.75 7.89 -6.12
CA VAL A 41 18.42 8.52 -6.19
C VAL A 41 17.71 8.38 -4.84
N GLU A 42 17.66 7.18 -4.26
CA GLU A 42 17.00 6.92 -2.97
C GLU A 42 17.57 7.77 -1.83
N ARG A 43 18.92 7.96 -1.82
CA ARG A 43 19.58 8.80 -0.80
C ARG A 43 19.14 10.25 -0.87
N ASN A 44 18.87 10.78 -2.05
CA ASN A 44 18.48 12.17 -2.28
C ASN A 44 16.97 12.43 -2.20
N LEU A 45 16.15 11.38 -2.01
CA LEU A 45 14.70 11.50 -1.84
C LEU A 45 14.31 11.60 -0.35
N ASP A 46 13.36 12.47 -0.05
CA ASP A 46 12.73 12.61 1.25
C ASP A 46 11.21 12.86 1.09
N PRO A 47 10.31 12.04 1.66
CA PRO A 47 10.59 10.77 2.34
C PRO A 47 11.22 9.74 1.41
N LYS A 48 11.91 8.76 2.00
CA LYS A 48 12.45 7.63 1.24
C LYS A 48 11.32 6.87 0.57
N ILE A 49 11.46 6.64 -0.72
CA ILE A 49 10.53 5.82 -1.51
C ILE A 49 11.27 4.67 -2.17
N ILE A 50 10.59 3.54 -2.30
CA ILE A 50 11.12 2.39 -3.02
C ILE A 50 10.99 2.64 -4.52
N LEU A 51 12.10 2.54 -5.25
CA LEU A 51 12.13 2.67 -6.69
C LEU A 51 11.99 1.28 -7.33
N THR A 52 10.84 1.03 -7.95
CA THR A 52 10.58 -0.24 -8.63
C THR A 52 10.81 -0.08 -10.12
N PHE A 53 11.87 -0.73 -10.63
CA PHE A 53 12.17 -0.79 -12.05
C PHE A 53 11.74 -2.13 -12.63
N GLU A 54 10.94 -2.10 -13.69
CA GLU A 54 10.56 -3.27 -14.48
C GLU A 54 11.15 -3.18 -15.89
N THR A 55 11.63 -4.31 -16.40
CA THR A 55 12.16 -4.41 -17.75
C THR A 55 11.30 -5.35 -18.57
N PHE A 56 10.75 -4.85 -19.63
CA PHE A 56 9.92 -5.60 -20.58
C PHE A 56 10.72 -5.88 -21.85
N LYS A 57 10.57 -7.08 -22.39
CA LYS A 57 11.20 -7.50 -23.64
C LYS A 57 10.13 -7.71 -24.70
N PHE A 58 10.25 -6.98 -25.81
CA PHE A 58 9.41 -7.10 -27.00
C PHE A 58 10.32 -7.40 -28.22
N ASP A 59 10.24 -8.57 -28.80
CA ASP A 59 11.00 -8.96 -30.00
C ASP A 59 12.49 -8.54 -29.99
N ASN A 60 13.24 -8.82 -28.93
CA ASN A 60 14.62 -8.39 -28.70
C ASN A 60 14.83 -6.88 -28.40
N ILE A 61 13.77 -6.11 -28.29
CA ILE A 61 13.81 -4.70 -27.87
C ILE A 61 13.46 -4.63 -26.39
N TYR A 62 14.21 -3.85 -25.62
CA TYR A 62 13.98 -3.68 -24.19
C TYR A 62 13.35 -2.31 -23.91
N VAL A 63 12.34 -2.33 -23.06
CA VAL A 63 11.69 -1.14 -22.51
C VAL A 63 11.81 -1.21 -21.00
N VAL A 64 12.21 -0.11 -20.38
CA VAL A 64 12.33 -0.03 -18.92
C VAL A 64 11.31 0.94 -18.38
N ALA A 65 10.57 0.54 -17.37
CA ALA A 65 9.63 1.40 -16.65
C ALA A 65 10.07 1.56 -15.19
N LEU A 66 10.11 2.80 -14.70
CA LEU A 66 10.13 3.12 -13.27
C LEU A 66 8.70 3.36 -12.84
N ILE A 67 8.25 2.58 -11.86
CA ILE A 67 6.94 2.71 -11.24
C ILE A 67 7.14 3.50 -9.95
N ILE A 68 6.48 4.63 -9.85
CA ILE A 68 6.59 5.57 -8.74
C ILE A 68 5.27 5.55 -7.99
N GLN A 69 5.31 5.04 -6.76
CA GLN A 69 4.16 5.02 -5.90
C GLN A 69 4.00 6.38 -5.20
N MET A 70 2.76 6.84 -5.06
CA MET A 70 2.46 8.03 -4.27
C MET A 70 2.83 7.81 -2.80
N THR A 71 3.54 8.75 -2.20
CA THR A 71 3.84 8.71 -0.76
C THR A 71 2.61 9.08 0.06
N ALA A 72 2.54 8.55 1.28
CA ALA A 72 1.55 8.97 2.27
C ALA A 72 2.06 10.20 3.06
N GLY A 73 1.16 11.13 3.33
CA GLY A 73 1.34 12.21 4.31
C GLY A 73 2.10 13.43 3.84
N ARG A 74 3.04 13.36 2.91
CA ARG A 74 3.78 14.54 2.44
C ARG A 74 4.37 14.38 1.02
N PRO A 75 4.58 15.53 0.30
CA PRO A 75 5.26 15.53 -0.98
C PRO A 75 6.68 15.01 -0.90
N VAL A 76 7.15 14.40 -1.98
CA VAL A 76 8.56 13.96 -2.11
C VAL A 76 9.42 15.13 -2.52
N GLU A 77 10.57 15.26 -1.85
CA GLU A 77 11.63 16.20 -2.18
C GLU A 77 12.84 15.46 -2.76
N PHE A 78 13.52 16.09 -3.69
CA PHE A 78 14.81 15.65 -4.18
C PHE A 78 15.85 16.74 -3.85
N ASN A 79 16.86 16.38 -3.05
CA ASN A 79 17.84 17.34 -2.50
C ASN A 79 17.18 18.54 -1.79
N GLY A 80 16.11 18.30 -1.00
CA GLY A 80 15.40 19.34 -0.26
C GLY A 80 14.54 20.28 -1.12
N GLN A 81 14.31 19.94 -2.39
CA GLN A 81 13.46 20.71 -3.29
C GLN A 81 12.32 19.88 -3.87
N ARG A 82 11.16 20.49 -4.01
CA ARG A 82 9.97 19.91 -4.62
C ARG A 82 9.83 20.40 -6.05
N TYR A 83 9.52 19.50 -6.96
CA TYR A 83 9.41 19.81 -8.37
C TYR A 83 8.02 19.47 -8.91
N ILE A 84 7.60 20.25 -9.89
CA ILE A 84 6.37 20.01 -10.66
C ILE A 84 6.68 20.04 -12.14
N ARG A 85 5.99 19.21 -12.91
CA ARG A 85 6.02 19.26 -14.36
C ARG A 85 4.93 20.22 -14.85
N SER A 86 5.34 21.24 -15.61
CA SER A 86 4.44 22.17 -16.28
C SER A 86 4.70 22.11 -17.79
N GLY A 87 3.82 21.42 -18.53
CA GLY A 87 4.05 21.09 -19.93
C GLY A 87 5.28 20.16 -20.09
N SER A 88 6.24 20.57 -20.88
CA SER A 88 7.52 19.86 -21.09
C SER A 88 8.61 20.22 -20.07
N SER A 89 8.40 21.25 -19.24
CA SER A 89 9.41 21.80 -18.33
C SER A 89 9.23 21.31 -16.89
N ILE A 90 10.35 21.13 -16.19
CA ILE A 90 10.40 20.91 -14.75
C ILE A 90 10.54 22.28 -14.09
N LYS A 91 9.69 22.58 -13.10
CA LYS A 91 9.66 23.82 -12.33
C LYS A 91 9.77 23.53 -10.85
N ASN A 92 10.30 24.48 -10.07
CA ASN A 92 10.25 24.39 -8.62
C ASN A 92 8.79 24.57 -8.16
N LEU A 93 8.29 23.69 -7.29
CA LEU A 93 6.92 23.76 -6.80
C LEU A 93 6.67 25.02 -5.94
N ASN A 94 7.70 25.53 -5.28
CA ASN A 94 7.59 26.74 -4.46
C ASN A 94 7.16 27.97 -5.28
N ASP A 95 7.42 27.98 -6.60
CA ASP A 95 6.99 29.04 -7.51
C ASP A 95 5.49 28.95 -7.87
N TYR A 96 4.79 27.90 -7.40
CA TYR A 96 3.40 27.59 -7.72
C TYR A 96 2.57 27.27 -6.45
N PRO A 97 2.32 28.27 -5.58
CA PRO A 97 1.69 28.04 -4.27
C PRO A 97 0.29 27.42 -4.35
N GLU A 98 -0.48 27.70 -5.42
CA GLU A 98 -1.80 27.08 -5.60
C GLU A 98 -1.67 25.56 -5.84
N LYS A 99 -0.71 25.14 -6.67
CA LYS A 99 -0.45 23.73 -6.94
C LYS A 99 0.14 23.01 -5.72
N GLU A 100 0.94 23.70 -4.95
CA GLU A 100 1.43 23.18 -3.68
C GLU A 100 0.27 22.93 -2.71
N ARG A 101 -0.67 23.86 -2.60
CA ARG A 101 -1.87 23.71 -1.77
C ARG A 101 -2.77 22.56 -2.24
N GLU A 102 -2.97 22.41 -3.55
CA GLU A 102 -3.69 21.25 -4.12
C GLU A 102 -3.00 19.92 -3.77
N LEU A 103 -1.67 19.88 -3.87
CA LEU A 103 -0.89 18.69 -3.55
C LEU A 103 -1.06 18.31 -2.08
N TRP A 104 -0.94 19.27 -1.13
CA TRP A 104 -1.18 19.01 0.28
C TRP A 104 -2.59 18.50 0.56
N ARG A 105 -3.61 19.11 -0.03
CA ARG A 105 -5.01 18.62 0.09
C ARG A 105 -5.18 17.18 -0.41
N SER A 106 -4.41 16.76 -1.41
CA SER A 106 -4.47 15.39 -1.91
C SER A 106 -3.95 14.36 -0.90
N PHE A 107 -3.06 14.76 0.00
CA PHE A 107 -2.62 13.91 1.11
C PHE A 107 -3.65 13.87 2.25
N ASP A 108 -4.26 15.01 2.58
CA ASP A 108 -5.30 15.11 3.62
C ASP A 108 -6.57 14.31 3.25
N SER A 109 -6.82 14.09 1.97
CA SER A 109 -7.95 13.31 1.48
C SER A 109 -7.76 11.78 1.60
N ARG A 110 -6.56 11.30 1.94
CA ARG A 110 -6.34 9.88 2.21
C ARG A 110 -6.86 9.52 3.58
N THR A 111 -7.90 8.74 3.61
CA THR A 111 -8.38 8.13 4.85
C THR A 111 -7.41 7.02 5.28
N PHE A 112 -7.32 6.80 6.59
CA PHE A 112 -6.52 5.72 7.19
C PHE A 112 -6.77 4.37 6.50
N GLU A 113 -8.01 4.10 6.11
CA GLU A 113 -8.44 2.85 5.47
C GLU A 113 -7.74 2.59 4.13
N ARG A 114 -7.40 3.68 3.41
CA ARG A 114 -6.77 3.62 2.08
C ARG A 114 -5.24 3.59 2.13
N GLU A 115 -4.64 3.80 3.29
CA GLU A 115 -3.20 3.61 3.46
C GLU A 115 -2.84 2.12 3.38
N PHE A 116 -1.57 1.83 3.13
CA PHE A 116 -1.11 0.45 3.03
C PHE A 116 -0.59 -0.07 4.37
N ALA A 117 -1.19 -1.19 4.79
CA ALA A 117 -0.74 -2.00 5.91
C ALA A 117 0.50 -2.84 5.53
N LYS A 118 0.55 -3.32 4.28
CA LYS A 118 1.69 -4.06 3.74
C LYS A 118 1.79 -3.87 2.23
N THR A 119 3.01 -3.74 1.73
CA THR A 119 3.29 -3.48 0.32
C THR A 119 4.06 -4.63 -0.31
N ASN A 120 4.02 -4.71 -1.65
CA ASN A 120 4.86 -5.60 -2.45
C ASN A 120 4.58 -7.10 -2.24
N CYS A 121 3.34 -7.45 -1.85
CA CYS A 121 2.92 -8.83 -1.60
C CYS A 121 2.73 -9.60 -2.90
N THR A 122 3.08 -10.87 -2.90
CA THR A 122 2.66 -11.81 -3.95
C THR A 122 1.20 -12.23 -3.74
N LYS A 123 0.60 -12.90 -4.72
CA LYS A 123 -0.74 -13.45 -4.60
C LYS A 123 -0.84 -14.48 -3.47
N GLU A 124 0.18 -15.32 -3.33
CA GLU A 124 0.29 -16.34 -2.27
C GLU A 124 0.38 -15.68 -0.89
N GLU A 125 1.10 -14.57 -0.77
CA GLU A 125 1.17 -13.79 0.47
C GLU A 125 -0.18 -13.18 0.83
N ILE A 126 -0.94 -12.64 -0.13
CA ILE A 126 -2.32 -12.18 0.11
C ILE A 126 -3.17 -13.31 0.70
N ILE A 127 -3.17 -14.48 0.07
CA ILE A 127 -3.93 -15.66 0.50
C ILE A 127 -3.48 -16.13 1.90
N SER A 128 -2.19 -16.03 2.21
CA SER A 128 -1.66 -16.43 3.51
C SER A 128 -2.04 -15.46 4.63
N LEU A 129 -2.10 -14.16 4.34
CA LEU A 129 -2.30 -13.09 5.32
C LEU A 129 -3.77 -12.75 5.56
N LEU A 130 -4.59 -12.80 4.50
CA LEU A 130 -6.01 -12.44 4.56
C LEU A 130 -6.89 -13.71 4.53
N ASP A 131 -8.00 -13.66 5.25
CA ASP A 131 -9.01 -14.73 5.27
C ASP A 131 -10.01 -14.53 4.12
N ILE A 132 -9.63 -15.06 2.96
CA ILE A 132 -10.42 -14.97 1.73
C ILE A 132 -11.72 -15.77 1.83
N GLU A 133 -11.72 -16.87 2.61
CA GLU A 133 -12.93 -17.67 2.78
C GLU A 133 -14.00 -16.92 3.58
N THR A 134 -13.61 -16.18 4.61
CA THR A 134 -14.55 -15.30 5.34
C THR A 134 -15.05 -14.17 4.45
N TYR A 135 -14.18 -13.56 3.61
CA TYR A 135 -14.58 -12.57 2.63
C TYR A 135 -15.60 -13.13 1.63
N LYS A 136 -15.34 -14.30 1.06
CA LYS A 136 -16.23 -15.01 0.15
C LYS A 136 -17.63 -15.25 0.76
N LYS A 137 -17.66 -15.78 1.99
CA LYS A 137 -18.90 -16.07 2.72
C LYS A 137 -19.71 -14.81 3.01
N MET A 138 -19.05 -13.73 3.47
CA MET A 138 -19.70 -12.48 3.81
C MET A 138 -20.44 -11.84 2.60
N LEU A 139 -19.87 -11.96 1.41
CA LEU A 139 -20.42 -11.38 0.19
C LEU A 139 -21.27 -12.36 -0.62
N ASN A 140 -21.54 -13.57 -0.09
CA ASN A 140 -22.31 -14.63 -0.74
C ASN A 140 -21.83 -14.96 -2.17
N TYR A 141 -20.50 -14.95 -2.38
CA TYR A 141 -19.95 -15.38 -3.67
C TYR A 141 -20.21 -16.88 -3.90
N PRO A 142 -20.49 -17.28 -5.17
CA PRO A 142 -20.77 -18.67 -5.49
C PRO A 142 -19.63 -19.62 -5.08
N ASP A 143 -20.01 -20.82 -4.66
CA ASP A 143 -19.03 -21.90 -4.48
C ASP A 143 -18.40 -22.25 -5.82
N GLY A 144 -17.06 -22.36 -5.84
CA GLY A 144 -16.28 -22.58 -7.06
C GLY A 144 -15.75 -21.31 -7.72
N SER A 145 -15.93 -20.11 -7.11
CA SER A 145 -15.28 -18.88 -7.59
C SER A 145 -13.76 -19.08 -7.65
N ASN A 146 -13.17 -18.71 -8.79
CA ASN A 146 -11.72 -18.75 -8.95
C ASN A 146 -11.05 -17.76 -7.99
N ILE A 147 -9.89 -18.12 -7.46
CA ILE A 147 -9.10 -17.25 -6.58
C ILE A 147 -8.75 -15.91 -7.27
N ASP A 148 -8.56 -15.90 -8.59
CA ASP A 148 -8.28 -14.69 -9.34
C ASP A 148 -9.46 -13.73 -9.36
N ASP A 149 -10.68 -14.26 -9.43
CA ASP A 149 -11.90 -13.45 -9.36
C ASP A 149 -12.04 -12.85 -7.96
N LEU A 150 -11.76 -13.62 -6.91
CA LEU A 150 -11.80 -13.10 -5.53
C LEU A 150 -10.76 -11.99 -5.28
N ILE A 151 -9.56 -12.14 -5.82
CA ILE A 151 -8.53 -11.10 -5.78
C ILE A 151 -9.00 -9.83 -6.50
N ASN A 152 -9.63 -9.96 -7.68
CA ASN A 152 -10.17 -8.81 -8.41
C ASN A 152 -11.33 -8.14 -7.65
N TYR A 153 -12.18 -8.91 -6.97
CA TYR A 153 -13.24 -8.35 -6.12
C TYR A 153 -12.66 -7.62 -4.92
N MET A 154 -11.64 -8.19 -4.25
CA MET A 154 -10.95 -7.52 -3.15
C MET A 154 -10.27 -6.22 -3.58
N GLU A 155 -9.77 -6.14 -4.82
CA GLU A 155 -9.26 -4.91 -5.42
C GLU A 155 -10.37 -3.88 -5.64
N ASN A 156 -11.53 -4.29 -6.17
CA ASN A 156 -12.69 -3.42 -6.37
C ASN A 156 -13.24 -2.87 -5.04
N ASP A 157 -13.18 -3.66 -3.97
CA ASP A 157 -13.60 -3.27 -2.62
C ASP A 157 -12.51 -2.51 -1.84
N PHE A 158 -11.40 -2.18 -2.51
CA PHE A 158 -10.26 -1.45 -1.92
C PHE A 158 -9.59 -2.14 -0.73
N LEU A 159 -9.73 -3.44 -0.59
CA LEU A 159 -9.04 -4.24 0.43
C LEU A 159 -7.58 -4.47 0.07
N ILE A 160 -7.31 -4.59 -1.20
CA ILE A 160 -5.98 -4.67 -1.79
C ILE A 160 -5.90 -3.73 -2.99
N GLU A 161 -4.68 -3.45 -3.43
CA GLU A 161 -4.41 -2.67 -4.64
C GLU A 161 -3.31 -3.33 -5.45
N LYS A 162 -3.56 -3.56 -6.74
CA LYS A 162 -2.59 -4.17 -7.65
C LYS A 162 -1.47 -3.18 -7.99
N PHE A 163 -0.23 -3.66 -7.95
CA PHE A 163 0.96 -2.91 -8.24
C PHE A 163 1.91 -3.73 -9.13
N GLY A 164 1.86 -3.52 -10.44
CA GLY A 164 2.57 -4.34 -11.41
C GLY A 164 2.14 -5.81 -11.31
N ASN A 165 3.07 -6.69 -10.99
CA ASN A 165 2.82 -8.12 -10.76
C ASN A 165 2.62 -8.46 -9.27
N LYS A 166 2.49 -7.47 -8.41
CA LYS A 166 2.32 -7.61 -6.97
C LYS A 166 1.10 -6.84 -6.47
N TYR A 167 0.85 -6.92 -5.18
CA TYR A 167 -0.28 -6.30 -4.51
C TYR A 167 0.15 -5.57 -3.25
N ASN A 168 -0.57 -4.52 -2.91
CA ASN A 168 -0.49 -3.86 -1.61
C ASN A 168 -1.77 -4.16 -0.83
N ILE A 169 -1.66 -4.51 0.44
CA ILE A 169 -2.80 -4.70 1.33
C ILE A 169 -3.09 -3.35 1.99
N THR A 170 -4.32 -2.85 1.87
CA THR A 170 -4.74 -1.63 2.53
C THR A 170 -4.95 -1.84 4.04
N ASN A 171 -4.99 -0.76 4.82
CA ASN A 171 -5.37 -0.85 6.22
C ASN A 171 -6.79 -1.40 6.38
N LEU A 172 -7.73 -1.03 5.49
CA LEU A 172 -9.07 -1.61 5.47
C LEU A 172 -9.01 -3.13 5.30
N GLY A 173 -8.30 -3.62 4.27
CA GLY A 173 -8.17 -5.05 4.00
C GLY A 173 -7.58 -5.83 5.17
N ALA A 174 -6.49 -5.32 5.73
CA ALA A 174 -5.85 -5.96 6.88
C ALA A 174 -6.71 -5.89 8.14
N TYR A 175 -7.27 -4.71 8.47
CA TYR A 175 -8.07 -4.53 9.68
C TYR A 175 -9.37 -5.36 9.67
N THR A 176 -9.95 -5.60 8.49
CA THR A 176 -11.19 -6.40 8.35
C THR A 176 -10.91 -7.89 8.21
N PHE A 177 -9.96 -8.29 7.36
CA PHE A 177 -9.80 -9.68 6.94
C PHE A 177 -8.45 -10.33 7.31
N ALA A 178 -7.58 -9.69 8.12
CA ALA A 178 -6.36 -10.35 8.56
C ALA A 178 -6.63 -11.64 9.32
N LYS A 179 -5.90 -12.71 8.98
CA LYS A 179 -5.86 -13.94 9.79
C LYS A 179 -5.20 -13.70 11.14
N ASP A 180 -4.17 -12.84 11.17
CA ASP A 180 -3.53 -12.35 12.38
C ASP A 180 -2.94 -10.96 12.13
N LEU A 181 -3.35 -9.97 12.95
CA LEU A 181 -2.90 -8.57 12.86
C LEU A 181 -1.43 -8.37 13.23
N ILE A 182 -0.79 -9.36 13.84
CA ILE A 182 0.64 -9.29 14.18
C ILE A 182 1.54 -9.13 12.95
N HIS A 183 1.07 -9.60 11.79
CA HIS A 183 1.78 -9.46 10.53
C HIS A 183 1.72 -8.05 9.92
N PHE A 184 1.01 -7.14 10.58
CA PHE A 184 0.77 -5.76 10.16
C PHE A 184 1.18 -4.80 11.29
N GLU A 185 2.46 -4.42 11.32
CA GLU A 185 3.07 -3.66 12.43
C GLU A 185 2.25 -2.44 12.87
N LYS A 186 1.79 -1.64 11.90
CA LYS A 186 1.00 -0.44 12.17
C LYS A 186 -0.38 -0.73 12.77
N LEU A 187 -0.97 -1.89 12.49
CA LEU A 187 -2.32 -2.24 12.89
C LEU A 187 -2.38 -3.08 14.16
N SER A 188 -1.29 -3.69 14.56
CA SER A 188 -1.24 -4.52 15.77
C SER A 188 -1.65 -3.73 17.03
N SER A 189 -1.33 -2.44 17.10
CA SER A 189 -1.72 -1.54 18.20
C SER A 189 -3.19 -1.11 18.14
N HIS A 190 -3.88 -1.30 17.02
CA HIS A 190 -5.30 -0.98 16.83
C HIS A 190 -6.22 -2.20 17.03
N ALA A 191 -5.65 -3.34 17.42
CA ALA A 191 -6.42 -4.54 17.71
C ALA A 191 -7.40 -4.31 18.85
N ILE A 192 -8.61 -4.89 18.73
CA ILE A 192 -9.64 -4.76 19.77
C ILE A 192 -9.16 -5.43 21.06
N ARG A 193 -9.16 -4.68 22.15
CA ARG A 193 -8.75 -5.16 23.46
C ARG A 193 -9.95 -5.23 24.40
N VAL A 194 -10.16 -6.36 25.00
CA VAL A 194 -11.23 -6.60 25.99
C VAL A 194 -10.59 -6.78 27.36
N ILE A 195 -10.91 -5.89 28.28
CA ILE A 195 -10.41 -5.94 29.66
C ILE A 195 -11.59 -6.17 30.60
N ARG A 196 -11.50 -7.22 31.42
CA ARG A 196 -12.46 -7.51 32.45
C ARG A 196 -11.88 -7.08 33.79
N TYR A 197 -12.58 -6.20 34.49
CA TYR A 197 -12.16 -5.68 35.79
C TYR A 197 -12.88 -6.41 36.95
N LYS A 198 -12.23 -6.43 38.11
CA LYS A 198 -12.84 -6.91 39.37
C LYS A 198 -13.65 -5.77 40.00
N GLY A 199 -14.99 -5.96 40.07
CA GLY A 199 -15.89 -4.93 40.65
C GLY A 199 -16.07 -3.70 39.73
N ASN A 200 -16.41 -2.57 40.30
CA ASN A 200 -16.85 -1.38 39.58
C ASN A 200 -15.73 -0.36 39.29
N ASN A 201 -14.48 -0.71 39.53
CA ASN A 201 -13.34 0.16 39.27
C ASN A 201 -12.32 -0.48 38.32
N LYS A 202 -11.45 0.34 37.72
CA LYS A 202 -10.44 -0.10 36.77
C LYS A 202 -9.08 -0.45 37.41
N LEU A 203 -9.03 -0.66 38.73
CA LEU A 203 -7.76 -0.85 39.45
C LEU A 203 -7.21 -2.28 39.35
N SER A 204 -8.09 -3.28 39.21
CA SER A 204 -7.69 -4.68 39.12
C SER A 204 -8.32 -5.37 37.92
N ALA A 205 -7.52 -5.71 36.93
CA ALA A 205 -7.96 -6.51 35.78
C ALA A 205 -8.00 -7.99 36.17
N LEU A 206 -9.11 -8.66 35.88
CA LEU A 206 -9.26 -10.12 35.99
C LEU A 206 -8.80 -10.84 34.74
N ALA A 207 -8.99 -10.20 33.58
CA ALA A 207 -8.55 -10.69 32.26
C ALA A 207 -8.28 -9.54 31.34
N ASP A 208 -7.32 -9.73 30.45
CA ASP A 208 -6.90 -8.78 29.43
C ASP A 208 -6.62 -9.57 28.16
N THR A 209 -7.48 -9.43 27.18
CA THR A 209 -7.44 -10.22 25.95
C THR A 209 -7.46 -9.28 24.75
N THR A 210 -6.54 -9.50 23.82
CA THR A 210 -6.47 -8.76 22.56
C THR A 210 -6.92 -9.65 21.42
N ALA A 211 -7.92 -9.18 20.65
CA ALA A 211 -8.39 -9.86 19.45
C ALA A 211 -7.34 -9.66 18.32
N ARG A 212 -6.67 -10.75 17.95
CA ARG A 212 -5.58 -10.72 16.97
C ARG A 212 -6.05 -10.85 15.52
N LYS A 213 -7.27 -11.31 15.29
CA LYS A 213 -7.85 -11.45 13.96
C LYS A 213 -8.44 -10.13 13.49
N GLY A 214 -8.54 -9.96 12.17
CA GLY A 214 -9.31 -8.87 11.58
C GLY A 214 -10.74 -8.84 12.10
N VAL A 215 -11.34 -7.66 12.16
CA VAL A 215 -12.64 -7.45 12.84
C VAL A 215 -13.71 -8.40 12.32
N VAL A 216 -13.81 -8.58 11.00
CA VAL A 216 -14.82 -9.47 10.39
C VAL A 216 -14.52 -10.93 10.70
N VAL A 217 -13.25 -11.33 10.60
CA VAL A 217 -12.82 -12.73 10.85
C VAL A 217 -12.97 -13.13 12.31
N GLY A 218 -12.72 -12.18 13.23
CA GLY A 218 -12.74 -12.43 14.67
C GLY A 218 -14.05 -12.11 15.36
N PHE A 219 -15.05 -11.53 14.65
CA PHE A 219 -16.24 -10.94 15.24
C PHE A 219 -17.05 -11.90 16.12
N GLU A 220 -17.42 -13.05 15.59
CA GLU A 220 -18.21 -14.06 16.30
C GLU A 220 -17.49 -14.56 17.56
N GLY A 221 -16.19 -14.83 17.45
CA GLY A 221 -15.38 -15.28 18.59
C GLY A 221 -15.26 -14.20 19.66
N LEU A 222 -15.12 -12.93 19.27
CA LEU A 222 -15.06 -11.80 20.19
C LEU A 222 -16.42 -11.59 20.89
N LEU A 223 -17.50 -11.66 20.13
CA LEU A 223 -18.86 -11.52 20.67
C LEU A 223 -19.17 -12.65 21.67
N SER A 224 -18.86 -13.90 21.32
CA SER A 224 -19.01 -15.05 22.23
C SER A 224 -18.19 -14.87 23.50
N TYR A 225 -16.94 -14.43 23.39
CA TYR A 225 -16.10 -14.17 24.55
C TYR A 225 -16.70 -13.09 25.46
N ILE A 226 -17.20 -11.99 24.90
CA ILE A 226 -17.83 -10.90 25.69
C ILE A 226 -19.09 -11.42 26.37
N THR A 227 -19.98 -12.11 25.63
CA THR A 227 -21.25 -12.60 26.14
C THR A 227 -21.09 -13.60 27.30
N GLN A 228 -20.09 -14.50 27.21
CA GLN A 228 -19.76 -15.44 28.29
C GLN A 228 -19.33 -14.77 29.61
N HIS A 229 -18.90 -13.52 29.55
CA HIS A 229 -18.34 -12.80 30.68
C HIS A 229 -19.20 -11.64 31.15
N LEU A 230 -20.34 -11.38 30.50
CA LEU A 230 -21.33 -10.42 30.98
C LEU A 230 -22.06 -11.01 32.20
N PRO A 231 -22.27 -10.25 33.27
CA PRO A 231 -23.16 -10.68 34.35
C PRO A 231 -24.59 -10.83 33.80
N LEU A 232 -25.18 -11.98 34.03
CA LEU A 232 -26.61 -12.23 33.81
C LEU A 232 -27.44 -11.46 34.85
#